data_c4e8c959e1db1aaa9cb057fc9b3bb4b8
#
_entry.id   c4e8c959e1db1aaa9cb057fc9b3bb4b8
#
_cell.length_a   1.000
_cell.length_b   1.000
_cell.length_c   1.000
_cell.angle_alpha   90.00
_cell.angle_beta   90.00
_cell.angle_gamma   90.00
#
_symmetry.space_group_name_H-M   'P 1'
#
loop_
_entity.id
_entity.type
_entity.pdbx_description
1 polymer ?
#
loop_
_entity_poly.entity_id
_entity_poly.type
_entity_poly.pdbx_seq_one_letter_code
_entity_poly.pdbx_strand_id
1 'polypeptide(L)'
;MAVDYLSTLNSGGSGLNITQLVDSIVAAEIEPAKELINKQVSENDLAISEVAKFRARAATLEGALSVAGATGLFQVQSSSAATAIAVTDMGALETGSISVKTTQLATRQVLEFEGFASLDAAIPAGTLTIETGSWSADNVFTTNPDSTAQTVAIASGGTSLSEFSTDLNAITGVTAQVIAKGDGTFSLSVMSEYGAENALRL
;
A
#
# COMPACT_ATOMS: atom_id res chain seq x y z
N MET A 1 -27.59 41.40 -64.54
CA MET A 1 -27.90 42.31 -63.44
C MET A 1 -29.35 42.01 -62.99
N ALA A 2 -29.56 41.40 -61.90
CA ALA A 2 -30.89 41.21 -61.33
C ALA A 2 -31.35 42.56 -60.79
N VAL A 3 -32.43 43.05 -61.33
CA VAL A 3 -33.06 44.32 -60.88
C VAL A 3 -33.71 44.00 -59.55
N ASP A 4 -33.27 44.68 -58.50
CA ASP A 4 -33.86 44.57 -57.17
C ASP A 4 -35.21 45.32 -57.15
N TYR A 5 -36.25 44.59 -57.54
CA TYR A 5 -37.61 45.11 -57.59
C TYR A 5 -38.15 45.56 -56.23
N LEU A 6 -37.67 44.96 -55.14
CA LEU A 6 -38.01 45.30 -53.78
C LEU A 6 -37.49 46.69 -53.38
N SER A 7 -36.27 47.03 -53.77
CA SER A 7 -35.67 48.33 -53.56
C SER A 7 -36.41 49.40 -54.34
N THR A 8 -36.84 49.09 -55.60
CA THR A 8 -37.57 50.02 -56.46
C THR A 8 -39.02 50.29 -55.97
N LEU A 9 -39.70 49.25 -55.45
CA LEU A 9 -41.03 49.39 -54.86
C LEU A 9 -41.00 50.15 -53.54
N ASN A 10 -39.94 50.00 -52.75
CA ASN A 10 -39.76 50.69 -51.49
C ASN A 10 -39.41 52.17 -51.62
N SER A 11 -38.81 52.59 -52.75
CA SER A 11 -38.38 53.96 -53.02
C SER A 11 -39.32 54.76 -53.92
N GLY A 12 -40.27 54.13 -54.63
CA GLY A 12 -41.09 54.78 -55.67
C GLY A 12 -42.61 54.84 -55.44
N GLY A 13 -43.12 54.41 -54.28
CA GLY A 13 -44.55 54.23 -54.09
C GLY A 13 -45.05 54.86 -52.78
N SER A 14 -46.14 54.47 -52.24
CA SER A 14 -46.97 54.92 -51.14
C SER A 14 -46.33 55.21 -49.78
N GLY A 15 -45.01 55.25 -49.63
CA GLY A 15 -44.32 55.49 -48.35
C GLY A 15 -44.35 54.27 -47.37
N LEU A 16 -44.86 53.12 -47.83
CA LEU A 16 -44.89 51.88 -47.05
C LEU A 16 -43.57 51.17 -47.26
N ASN A 17 -42.83 50.97 -46.19
CA ASN A 17 -41.60 50.11 -46.16
C ASN A 17 -42.00 48.66 -46.15
N ILE A 18 -42.06 48.04 -47.36
CA ILE A 18 -42.49 46.67 -47.56
C ILE A 18 -41.54 45.69 -46.86
N THR A 19 -40.25 45.97 -46.85
CA THR A 19 -39.26 45.15 -46.13
C THR A 19 -39.57 45.14 -44.65
N GLN A 20 -39.81 46.30 -44.02
CA GLN A 20 -40.13 46.34 -42.61
C GLN A 20 -41.49 45.72 -42.26
N LEU A 21 -42.47 45.74 -43.21
CA LEU A 21 -43.75 45.07 -43.04
C LEU A 21 -43.57 43.54 -43.08
N VAL A 22 -42.80 43.02 -44.05
CA VAL A 22 -42.51 41.60 -44.17
C VAL A 22 -41.75 41.13 -42.97
N ASP A 23 -40.72 41.86 -42.55
CA ASP A 23 -39.92 41.50 -41.36
C ASP A 23 -40.77 41.48 -40.07
N SER A 24 -41.69 42.42 -39.92
CA SER A 24 -42.58 42.43 -38.76
C SER A 24 -43.61 41.28 -38.77
N ILE A 25 -44.13 40.90 -39.93
CA ILE A 25 -45.03 39.75 -40.06
C ILE A 25 -44.27 38.44 -39.79
N VAL A 26 -43.08 38.28 -40.38
CA VAL A 26 -42.22 37.11 -40.16
C VAL A 26 -41.80 37.03 -38.69
N ALA A 27 -41.43 38.13 -38.08
CA ALA A 27 -41.10 38.18 -36.65
C ALA A 27 -42.30 37.78 -35.79
N ALA A 28 -43.48 38.32 -36.05
CA ALA A 28 -44.70 38.01 -35.30
C ALA A 28 -45.09 36.51 -35.37
N GLU A 29 -44.81 35.86 -36.49
CA GLU A 29 -45.10 34.44 -36.69
C GLU A 29 -44.02 33.53 -36.11
N ILE A 30 -42.74 33.90 -36.23
CA ILE A 30 -41.61 33.06 -35.85
C ILE A 30 -41.17 33.27 -34.38
N GLU A 31 -41.22 34.52 -33.86
CA GLU A 31 -40.75 34.82 -32.50
C GLU A 31 -41.40 33.96 -31.40
N PRO A 32 -42.73 33.73 -31.38
CA PRO A 32 -43.34 32.88 -30.36
C PRO A 32 -42.84 31.44 -30.40
N ALA A 33 -42.65 30.90 -31.62
CA ALA A 33 -42.12 29.53 -31.75
C ALA A 33 -40.66 29.43 -31.30
N LYS A 34 -39.87 30.44 -31.61
CA LYS A 34 -38.47 30.54 -31.21
C LYS A 34 -38.33 30.72 -29.69
N GLU A 35 -39.18 31.55 -29.07
CA GLU A 35 -39.22 31.67 -27.60
C GLU A 35 -39.59 30.34 -26.92
N LEU A 36 -40.57 29.62 -27.47
CA LEU A 36 -40.96 28.31 -26.95
C LEU A 36 -39.79 27.29 -27.02
N ILE A 37 -39.11 27.26 -28.16
CA ILE A 37 -37.94 26.37 -28.33
C ILE A 37 -36.82 26.77 -27.38
N ASN A 38 -36.50 28.06 -27.27
CA ASN A 38 -35.46 28.56 -26.37
C ASN A 38 -35.79 28.24 -24.90
N LYS A 39 -37.07 28.34 -24.52
CA LYS A 39 -37.50 27.92 -23.19
C LYS A 39 -37.31 26.45 -22.96
N GLN A 40 -37.69 25.60 -23.92
CA GLN A 40 -37.48 24.14 -23.82
C GLN A 40 -35.98 23.76 -23.74
N VAL A 41 -35.13 24.41 -24.52
CA VAL A 41 -33.68 24.25 -24.46
C VAL A 41 -33.16 24.60 -23.07
N SER A 42 -33.57 25.77 -22.53
CA SER A 42 -33.14 26.20 -21.18
C SER A 42 -33.61 25.24 -20.08
N GLU A 43 -34.85 24.74 -20.16
CA GLU A 43 -35.37 23.74 -19.22
C GLU A 43 -34.62 22.41 -19.31
N ASN A 44 -34.27 21.95 -20.53
CA ASN A 44 -33.48 20.78 -20.73
C ASN A 44 -32.04 20.91 -20.20
N ASP A 45 -31.42 22.07 -20.46
CA ASP A 45 -30.07 22.37 -19.97
C ASP A 45 -30.04 22.42 -18.44
N LEU A 46 -31.07 22.98 -17.83
CA LEU A 46 -31.22 22.97 -16.37
C LEU A 46 -31.37 21.53 -15.85
N ALA A 47 -32.25 20.73 -16.46
CA ALA A 47 -32.43 19.33 -16.08
C ALA A 47 -31.14 18.51 -16.21
N ILE A 48 -30.40 18.68 -17.30
CA ILE A 48 -29.11 18.03 -17.52
C ILE A 48 -28.11 18.45 -16.42
N SER A 49 -28.07 19.74 -16.10
CA SER A 49 -27.17 20.29 -15.07
C SER A 49 -27.50 19.73 -13.68
N GLU A 50 -28.79 19.61 -13.34
CA GLU A 50 -29.20 19.03 -12.05
C GLU A 50 -28.90 17.54 -11.96
N VAL A 51 -29.11 16.77 -13.03
CA VAL A 51 -28.71 15.36 -13.10
C VAL A 51 -27.19 15.21 -12.97
N ALA A 52 -26.41 16.08 -13.63
CA ALA A 52 -24.97 16.07 -13.50
C ALA A 52 -24.49 16.35 -12.06
N LYS A 53 -25.11 17.35 -11.40
CA LYS A 53 -24.84 17.62 -9.97
C LYS A 53 -25.19 16.43 -9.07
N PHE A 54 -26.33 15.79 -9.32
CA PHE A 54 -26.72 14.60 -8.57
C PHE A 54 -25.72 13.47 -8.75
N ARG A 55 -25.30 13.21 -9.98
CA ARG A 55 -24.26 12.18 -10.28
C ARG A 55 -22.94 12.49 -9.58
N ALA A 56 -22.50 13.75 -9.59
CA ALA A 56 -21.28 14.15 -8.90
C ALA A 56 -21.36 13.92 -7.38
N ARG A 57 -22.50 14.25 -6.77
CA ARG A 57 -22.71 13.97 -5.33
C ARG A 57 -22.78 12.48 -5.01
N ALA A 58 -23.42 11.68 -5.88
CA ALA A 58 -23.46 10.23 -5.72
C ALA A 58 -22.05 9.62 -5.82
N ALA A 59 -21.24 10.06 -6.78
CA ALA A 59 -19.84 9.61 -6.91
C ALA A 59 -18.99 10.01 -5.68
N THR A 60 -19.21 11.19 -5.13
CA THR A 60 -18.52 11.61 -3.89
C THR A 60 -18.91 10.72 -2.70
N LEU A 61 -20.19 10.38 -2.57
CA LEU A 61 -20.69 9.48 -1.53
C LEU A 61 -20.12 8.07 -1.71
N GLU A 62 -20.10 7.56 -2.93
CA GLU A 62 -19.50 6.25 -3.25
C GLU A 62 -18.01 6.21 -2.88
N GLY A 63 -17.26 7.28 -3.22
CA GLY A 63 -15.86 7.40 -2.83
C GLY A 63 -15.67 7.43 -1.32
N ALA A 64 -16.49 8.17 -0.59
CA ALA A 64 -16.43 8.24 0.88
C ALA A 64 -16.77 6.87 1.51
N LEU A 65 -17.77 6.18 0.97
CA LEU A 65 -18.18 4.85 1.44
C LEU A 65 -17.09 3.79 1.16
N SER A 66 -16.46 3.87 -0.01
CA SER A 66 -15.34 3.00 -0.39
C SER A 66 -14.16 3.17 0.56
N VAL A 67 -13.79 4.40 0.90
CA VAL A 67 -12.74 4.69 1.88
C VAL A 67 -13.13 4.17 3.27
N ALA A 68 -14.36 4.42 3.72
CA ALA A 68 -14.84 3.92 5.00
C ALA A 68 -14.86 2.38 5.06
N GLY A 69 -15.18 1.71 3.95
CA GLY A 69 -15.14 0.26 3.84
C GLY A 69 -13.73 -0.32 3.80
N ALA A 70 -12.79 0.39 3.18
CA ALA A 70 -11.40 -0.06 3.05
C ALA A 70 -10.57 0.17 4.31
N THR A 71 -10.76 1.32 5.01
CA THR A 71 -10.01 1.68 6.21
C THR A 71 -10.73 1.32 7.51
N GLY A 72 -11.98 0.90 7.43
CA GLY A 72 -12.86 0.71 8.59
C GLY A 72 -13.29 2.04 9.21
N LEU A 73 -14.28 1.96 10.08
CA LEU A 73 -14.76 3.12 10.86
C LEU A 73 -13.90 3.37 12.12
N PHE A 74 -12.90 2.52 12.35
CA PHE A 74 -12.06 2.56 13.53
C PHE A 74 -10.64 3.03 13.17
N GLN A 75 -10.10 3.93 13.96
CA GLN A 75 -8.69 4.29 13.96
C GLN A 75 -8.04 3.76 15.22
N VAL A 76 -6.92 3.05 15.04
CA VAL A 76 -6.08 2.63 16.15
C VAL A 76 -4.92 3.61 16.28
N GLN A 77 -4.78 4.20 17.47
CA GLN A 77 -3.71 5.15 17.74
C GLN A 77 -2.91 4.69 18.96
N SER A 78 -1.59 4.80 18.87
CA SER A 78 -0.70 4.67 20.03
C SER A 78 -0.45 6.04 20.62
N SER A 79 -0.50 6.15 21.94
CA SER A 79 -0.09 7.35 22.68
C SER A 79 1.44 7.51 22.76
N SER A 80 2.20 6.50 22.34
CA SER A 80 3.66 6.49 22.35
C SER A 80 4.21 6.23 20.94
N ALA A 81 5.14 7.06 20.52
CA ALA A 81 5.87 6.86 19.25
C ALA A 81 6.79 5.62 19.28
N ALA A 82 7.09 5.10 20.50
CA ALA A 82 7.90 3.89 20.67
C ALA A 82 7.12 2.58 20.44
N THR A 83 5.78 2.67 20.28
CA THR A 83 4.92 1.49 20.09
C THR A 83 4.18 1.62 18.78
N ALA A 84 4.50 0.76 17.83
CA ALA A 84 3.74 0.60 16.59
C ALA A 84 2.60 -0.41 16.81
N ILE A 85 1.41 -0.09 16.29
CA ILE A 85 0.25 -0.96 16.36
C ILE A 85 -0.11 -1.35 14.92
N ALA A 86 -0.17 -2.64 14.65
CA ALA A 86 -0.69 -3.18 13.41
C ALA A 86 -2.02 -3.89 13.69
N VAL A 87 -3.05 -3.56 12.90
CA VAL A 87 -4.34 -4.24 12.97
C VAL A 87 -4.35 -5.35 11.94
N THR A 88 -4.48 -6.59 12.40
CA THR A 88 -4.52 -7.78 11.54
C THR A 88 -5.93 -8.16 11.12
N ASP A 89 -6.94 -7.81 11.91
CA ASP A 89 -8.35 -8.04 11.60
C ASP A 89 -9.18 -6.79 11.94
N MET A 90 -9.61 -6.08 10.91
CA MET A 90 -10.45 -4.89 11.05
C MET A 90 -11.90 -5.24 11.44
N GLY A 91 -12.36 -6.45 11.13
CA GLY A 91 -13.73 -6.89 11.43
C GLY A 91 -13.95 -7.24 12.90
N ALA A 92 -12.88 -7.57 13.62
CA ALA A 92 -12.91 -7.92 15.03
C ALA A 92 -12.66 -6.71 15.97
N LEU A 93 -12.48 -5.50 15.41
CA LEU A 93 -12.22 -4.31 16.21
C LEU A 93 -13.47 -3.84 16.96
N GLU A 94 -13.31 -3.70 18.27
CA GLU A 94 -14.28 -3.04 19.14
C GLU A 94 -13.72 -1.70 19.65
N THR A 95 -14.60 -0.77 19.97
CA THR A 95 -14.19 0.50 20.57
C THR A 95 -13.72 0.28 22.00
N GLY A 96 -12.49 0.72 22.29
CA GLY A 96 -11.92 0.56 23.61
C GLY A 96 -10.53 1.17 23.72
N SER A 97 -9.94 1.10 24.90
CA SER A 97 -8.54 1.44 25.14
C SER A 97 -7.83 0.32 25.86
N ILE A 98 -6.62 -0.01 25.43
CA ILE A 98 -5.77 -1.02 26.05
C ILE A 98 -4.52 -0.30 26.56
N SER A 99 -4.16 -0.55 27.81
CA SER A 99 -2.88 -0.09 28.36
C SER A 99 -1.87 -1.22 28.27
N VAL A 100 -0.78 -0.99 27.53
CA VAL A 100 0.32 -1.94 27.38
C VAL A 100 1.56 -1.37 28.07
N LYS A 101 2.18 -2.17 28.92
CA LYS A 101 3.46 -1.87 29.55
C LYS A 101 4.50 -2.88 29.09
N THR A 102 5.51 -2.42 28.40
CA THR A 102 6.68 -3.26 28.07
C THR A 102 7.60 -3.33 29.29
N THR A 103 7.76 -4.51 29.85
CA THR A 103 8.66 -4.76 31.00
C THR A 103 10.05 -5.19 30.57
N GLN A 104 10.16 -5.86 29.40
CA GLN A 104 11.41 -6.34 28.83
C GLN A 104 11.27 -6.37 27.31
N LEU A 105 12.32 -5.95 26.62
CA LEU A 105 12.42 -6.12 25.17
C LEU A 105 12.87 -7.55 24.83
N ALA A 106 12.39 -8.05 23.72
CA ALA A 106 12.87 -9.32 23.19
C ALA A 106 14.36 -9.20 22.85
N THR A 107 15.15 -10.16 23.32
CA THR A 107 16.56 -10.32 22.99
C THR A 107 16.74 -11.50 22.04
N ARG A 108 17.86 -11.52 21.32
CA ARG A 108 18.27 -12.64 20.49
C ARG A 108 19.49 -13.31 21.12
N GLN A 109 19.66 -14.59 20.85
CA GLN A 109 20.89 -15.31 21.18
C GLN A 109 21.94 -15.01 20.13
N VAL A 110 23.19 -14.87 20.56
CA VAL A 110 24.37 -14.73 19.71
C VAL A 110 25.36 -15.80 20.14
N LEU A 111 25.72 -16.66 19.22
CA LEU A 111 26.76 -17.66 19.38
C LEU A 111 27.98 -17.23 18.58
N GLU A 112 29.13 -17.20 19.20
CA GLU A 112 30.39 -16.81 18.53
C GLU A 112 31.37 -18.01 18.54
N PHE A 113 31.84 -18.37 17.37
CA PHE A 113 32.85 -19.38 17.15
C PHE A 113 34.12 -18.68 16.69
N GLU A 114 35.18 -18.83 17.45
CA GLU A 114 36.43 -18.11 17.25
C GLU A 114 37.57 -18.99 16.74
N GLY A 115 38.67 -18.37 16.33
CA GLY A 115 39.92 -19.06 16.05
C GLY A 115 40.10 -19.49 14.59
N PHE A 116 39.33 -18.94 13.65
CA PHE A 116 39.55 -19.21 12.24
C PHE A 116 40.69 -18.30 11.70
N ALA A 117 41.64 -18.96 10.99
CA ALA A 117 42.81 -18.24 10.46
C ALA A 117 42.51 -17.41 9.19
N SER A 118 41.45 -17.75 8.45
CA SER A 118 41.09 -17.09 7.19
C SER A 118 39.61 -17.33 6.85
N LEU A 119 39.11 -16.59 5.85
CA LEU A 119 37.77 -16.83 5.25
C LEU A 119 37.66 -18.21 4.58
N ASP A 120 38.80 -18.73 4.11
CA ASP A 120 38.92 -20.06 3.48
C ASP A 120 39.25 -21.16 4.50
N ALA A 121 39.19 -20.87 5.81
CA ALA A 121 39.40 -21.88 6.85
C ALA A 121 38.44 -23.04 6.65
N ALA A 122 38.98 -24.26 6.61
CA ALA A 122 38.20 -25.45 6.32
C ALA A 122 37.28 -25.82 7.49
N ILE A 123 36.00 -25.95 7.21
CA ILE A 123 35.01 -26.56 8.09
C ILE A 123 34.92 -28.05 7.73
N PRO A 124 35.13 -28.98 8.67
CA PRO A 124 35.15 -30.41 8.38
C PRO A 124 33.75 -30.88 7.92
N ALA A 125 33.75 -31.93 7.11
CA ALA A 125 32.54 -32.62 6.65
C ALA A 125 31.69 -33.11 7.83
N GLY A 126 30.38 -32.97 7.70
CA GLY A 126 29.44 -33.40 8.74
C GLY A 126 28.02 -32.89 8.47
N THR A 127 27.17 -33.07 9.43
CA THR A 127 25.82 -32.51 9.41
C THR A 127 25.60 -31.73 10.69
N LEU A 128 25.27 -30.45 10.54
CA LEU A 128 24.87 -29.61 11.65
C LEU A 128 23.35 -29.57 11.70
N THR A 129 22.77 -29.91 12.85
CA THR A 129 21.33 -29.78 13.10
C THR A 129 21.09 -28.55 13.94
N ILE A 130 20.19 -27.69 13.47
CA ILE A 130 19.83 -26.44 14.12
C ILE A 130 18.38 -26.56 14.58
N GLU A 131 18.18 -26.37 15.87
CA GLU A 131 16.85 -26.30 16.48
C GLU A 131 16.65 -24.96 17.16
N THR A 132 15.43 -24.46 17.10
CA THR A 132 15.02 -23.26 17.83
C THR A 132 14.17 -23.64 19.03
N GLY A 133 14.28 -22.87 20.10
CA GLY A 133 13.57 -23.15 21.34
C GLY A 133 13.96 -22.19 22.44
N SER A 134 13.80 -22.61 23.67
CA SER A 134 14.16 -21.83 24.86
C SER A 134 15.10 -22.59 25.79
N TRP A 135 16.03 -21.88 26.42
CA TRP A 135 16.89 -22.39 27.45
C TRP A 135 16.35 -21.99 28.83
N SER A 136 16.16 -22.98 29.71
CA SER A 136 15.84 -22.72 31.11
C SER A 136 17.08 -22.24 31.88
N ALA A 137 16.88 -21.75 33.12
CA ALA A 137 17.98 -21.39 34.00
C ALA A 137 18.90 -22.57 34.35
N ASP A 138 18.40 -23.82 34.24
CA ASP A 138 19.14 -25.04 34.50
C ASP A 138 19.84 -25.60 33.23
N ASN A 139 19.93 -24.79 32.17
CA ASN A 139 20.49 -25.20 30.86
C ASN A 139 19.75 -26.39 30.20
N VAL A 140 18.45 -26.50 30.43
CA VAL A 140 17.61 -27.46 29.70
C VAL A 140 17.00 -26.77 28.49
N PHE A 141 17.22 -27.35 27.31
CA PHE A 141 16.63 -26.87 26.08
C PHE A 141 15.23 -27.44 25.84
N THR A 142 14.27 -26.58 25.58
CA THR A 142 12.92 -26.98 25.18
C THR A 142 12.71 -26.50 23.76
N THR A 143 12.46 -27.43 22.82
CA THR A 143 12.24 -27.10 21.40
C THR A 143 10.95 -26.33 21.23
N ASN A 144 10.97 -25.32 20.39
CA ASN A 144 9.78 -24.58 19.97
C ASN A 144 8.86 -25.49 19.15
N PRO A 145 7.60 -25.73 19.57
CA PRO A 145 6.68 -26.65 18.88
C PRO A 145 6.26 -26.13 17.50
N ASP A 146 6.36 -24.82 17.25
CA ASP A 146 6.01 -24.19 15.98
C ASP A 146 7.18 -24.15 14.99
N SER A 147 8.34 -24.69 15.37
CA SER A 147 9.55 -24.76 14.56
C SER A 147 9.94 -26.21 14.27
N THR A 148 10.51 -26.43 13.10
CA THR A 148 11.11 -27.74 12.73
C THR A 148 12.61 -27.64 12.72
N ALA A 149 13.30 -28.71 13.18
CA ALA A 149 14.75 -28.82 13.10
C ALA A 149 15.21 -28.72 11.65
N GLN A 150 16.21 -27.88 11.39
CA GLN A 150 16.82 -27.70 10.08
C GLN A 150 18.25 -28.23 10.08
N THR A 151 18.72 -28.68 8.92
CA THR A 151 20.05 -29.28 8.82
C THR A 151 20.88 -28.63 7.73
N VAL A 152 22.16 -28.39 8.03
CA VAL A 152 23.18 -27.99 7.06
C VAL A 152 24.12 -29.21 6.88
N ALA A 153 24.14 -29.71 5.67
CA ALA A 153 25.04 -30.82 5.32
C ALA A 153 26.34 -30.27 4.71
N ILE A 154 27.48 -30.55 5.34
CA ILE A 154 28.80 -30.18 4.84
C ILE A 154 29.34 -31.39 4.08
N ALA A 155 29.63 -31.18 2.78
CA ALA A 155 30.09 -32.23 1.89
C ALA A 155 31.40 -32.90 2.36
N SER A 156 31.69 -34.09 1.85
CA SER A 156 32.85 -34.91 2.24
C SER A 156 34.21 -34.24 2.01
N GLY A 157 34.28 -33.16 1.22
CA GLY A 157 35.49 -32.35 1.04
C GLY A 157 35.65 -31.21 2.06
N GLY A 158 34.67 -31.05 2.94
CA GLY A 158 34.56 -29.82 3.76
C GLY A 158 34.04 -28.65 3.00
N THR A 159 33.90 -27.50 3.67
CA THR A 159 33.53 -26.23 3.06
C THR A 159 34.39 -25.12 3.66
N SER A 160 34.47 -23.95 3.01
CA SER A 160 35.13 -22.77 3.60
C SER A 160 34.26 -22.11 4.66
N LEU A 161 34.86 -21.34 5.57
CA LEU A 161 34.13 -20.54 6.57
C LEU A 161 33.15 -19.61 5.90
N SER A 162 33.52 -19.02 4.77
CA SER A 162 32.68 -18.11 4.00
C SER A 162 31.45 -18.80 3.40
N GLU A 163 31.64 -19.97 2.80
CA GLU A 163 30.53 -20.79 2.25
C GLU A 163 29.63 -21.29 3.36
N PHE A 164 30.19 -21.77 4.46
CA PHE A 164 29.43 -22.23 5.61
C PHE A 164 28.56 -21.13 6.21
N SER A 165 29.09 -19.90 6.31
CA SER A 165 28.27 -18.73 6.72
C SER A 165 27.11 -18.47 5.75
N THR A 166 27.31 -18.71 4.47
CA THR A 166 26.24 -18.56 3.45
C THR A 166 25.19 -19.65 3.59
N ASP A 167 25.60 -20.90 3.84
CA ASP A 167 24.70 -22.03 4.07
C ASP A 167 23.86 -21.82 5.34
N LEU A 168 24.46 -21.29 6.40
CA LEU A 168 23.72 -20.94 7.62
C LEU A 168 22.70 -19.81 7.40
N ASN A 169 23.01 -18.84 6.56
CA ASN A 169 22.06 -17.77 6.20
C ASN A 169 20.87 -18.24 5.33
N ALA A 170 20.97 -19.43 4.74
CA ALA A 170 19.84 -20.05 4.04
C ALA A 170 18.81 -20.70 5.01
N ILE A 171 19.17 -20.85 6.29
CA ILE A 171 18.31 -21.39 7.34
C ILE A 171 17.38 -20.31 7.84
N THR A 172 16.08 -20.63 7.85
CA THR A 172 15.07 -19.68 8.36
C THR A 172 15.26 -19.43 9.86
N GLY A 173 15.27 -18.15 10.26
CA GLY A 173 15.44 -17.78 11.67
C GLY A 173 16.89 -17.71 12.16
N VAL A 174 17.86 -17.92 11.27
CA VAL A 174 19.28 -17.84 11.57
C VAL A 174 19.95 -16.77 10.73
N THR A 175 20.81 -15.97 11.35
CA THR A 175 21.69 -15.05 10.64
C THR A 175 23.13 -15.33 11.04
N ALA A 176 23.98 -15.60 10.05
CA ALA A 176 25.40 -15.88 10.25
C ALA A 176 26.25 -14.80 9.61
N GLN A 177 27.30 -14.36 10.32
CA GLN A 177 28.22 -13.35 9.84
C GLN A 177 29.65 -13.72 10.23
N VAL A 178 30.57 -13.62 9.28
CA VAL A 178 32.02 -13.74 9.56
C VAL A 178 32.56 -12.37 9.89
N ILE A 179 33.24 -12.25 11.03
CA ILE A 179 33.82 -11.02 11.56
C ILE A 179 35.33 -11.15 11.58
N ALA A 180 36.01 -10.22 10.93
CA ALA A 180 37.46 -10.11 11.01
C ALA A 180 37.85 -9.44 12.32
N LYS A 181 38.73 -10.07 13.08
CA LYS A 181 39.28 -9.55 14.33
C LYS A 181 40.55 -8.73 14.08
N GLY A 182 40.86 -7.81 14.97
CA GLY A 182 42.03 -6.94 14.86
C GLY A 182 43.39 -7.66 14.98
N ASP A 183 43.40 -8.93 15.40
CA ASP A 183 44.56 -9.80 15.51
C ASP A 183 44.86 -10.64 14.24
N GLY A 184 44.06 -10.42 13.16
CA GLY A 184 44.20 -11.14 11.91
C GLY A 184 43.45 -12.48 11.86
N THR A 185 42.70 -12.83 12.90
CA THR A 185 41.83 -14.00 12.93
C THR A 185 40.38 -13.63 12.54
N PHE A 186 39.55 -14.63 12.36
CA PHE A 186 38.14 -14.49 12.04
C PHE A 186 37.28 -15.22 13.07
N SER A 187 36.09 -14.70 13.31
CA SER A 187 35.07 -15.39 14.07
C SER A 187 33.77 -15.52 13.25
N LEU A 188 33.01 -16.57 13.50
CA LEU A 188 31.68 -16.79 12.97
C LEU A 188 30.67 -16.44 14.07
N SER A 189 29.88 -15.44 13.84
CA SER A 189 28.75 -15.06 14.69
C SER A 189 27.46 -15.61 14.11
N VAL A 190 26.76 -16.44 14.89
CA VAL A 190 25.48 -17.02 14.53
C VAL A 190 24.42 -16.44 15.47
N MET A 191 23.41 -15.82 14.91
CA MET A 191 22.38 -15.08 15.63
C MET A 191 21.01 -15.69 15.35
N SER A 192 20.21 -15.82 16.41
CA SER A 192 18.80 -16.17 16.31
C SER A 192 17.92 -14.97 15.96
N GLU A 193 16.66 -15.23 15.65
CA GLU A 193 15.63 -14.19 15.71
C GLU A 193 15.40 -13.73 17.15
N TYR A 194 14.72 -12.57 17.27
CA TYR A 194 14.35 -12.05 18.58
C TYR A 194 13.21 -12.87 19.20
N GLY A 195 13.31 -13.14 20.49
CA GLY A 195 12.27 -13.82 21.26
C GLY A 195 12.83 -14.95 22.10
N ALA A 196 12.15 -15.20 23.22
CA ALA A 196 12.59 -16.20 24.20
C ALA A 196 12.56 -17.64 23.65
N GLU A 197 11.71 -17.91 22.68
CA GLU A 197 11.52 -19.24 22.06
C GLU A 197 12.33 -19.43 20.79
N ASN A 198 13.18 -18.47 20.44
CA ASN A 198 14.03 -18.50 19.25
C ASN A 198 15.53 -18.71 19.58
N ALA A 199 15.85 -19.14 20.79
CA ALA A 199 17.21 -19.53 21.10
C ALA A 199 17.63 -20.75 20.28
N LEU A 200 18.90 -20.80 19.89
CA LEU A 200 19.46 -21.85 19.04
C LEU A 200 20.10 -22.96 19.87
N ARG A 201 19.91 -24.20 19.42
CA ARG A 201 20.72 -25.36 19.74
C ARG A 201 21.34 -25.87 18.44
N LEU A 202 22.67 -26.07 18.45
CA LEU A 202 23.48 -26.55 17.34
C LEU A 202 24.06 -27.91 17.65
#